data_6bc642ed15422dc50ae087f3d417e3bd
#
_entry.id   6bc642ed15422dc50ae087f3d417e3bd
#
_cell.length_a   1.000
_cell.length_b   1.000
_cell.length_c   1.000
_cell.angle_alpha   90.00
_cell.angle_beta   90.00
_cell.angle_gamma   90.00
#
_symmetry.space_group_name_H-M   'P 1'
#
loop_
_entity.id
_entity.type
_entity.pdbx_description
1 polymer ?
#
loop_
_entity_poly.entity_id
_entity_poly.type
_entity_poly.pdbx_seq_one_letter_code
_entity_poly.pdbx_strand_id
1 'polypeptide(L)' 'MKSYYVNKNKQANGDHEVHLNDCRYFPDADNRKYLGQFDNCADAVKESKKTYSQSNGCKTCCPSCHTS' A
#
# COMPACT_ATOMS: atom_id res chain seq x y z
N MET A 1 10.48 -9.97 -7.67
CA MET A 1 10.01 -8.82 -6.86
C MET A 1 8.96 -8.04 -7.61
N LYS A 2 8.04 -7.44 -6.88
CA LYS A 2 6.98 -6.60 -7.45
C LYS A 2 7.08 -5.19 -6.88
N SER A 3 6.64 -4.22 -7.66
CA SER A 3 6.63 -2.81 -7.23
C SER A 3 5.40 -2.52 -6.39
N TYR A 4 5.60 -1.87 -5.27
CA TYR A 4 4.53 -1.53 -4.34
C TYR A 4 4.46 -0.02 -4.15
N TYR A 5 3.25 0.47 -3.92
CA TYR A 5 2.96 1.88 -3.72
C TYR A 5 2.00 2.03 -2.56
N VAL A 6 2.03 3.18 -1.91
CA VAL A 6 1.05 3.52 -0.86
C VAL A 6 0.24 4.72 -1.30
N ASN A 7 -1.06 4.71 -1.01
CA ASN A 7 -1.94 5.83 -1.26
C ASN A 7 -1.61 6.95 -0.27
N LYS A 8 -1.31 8.13 -0.78
CA LYS A 8 -1.04 9.30 0.06
C LYS A 8 -2.27 9.78 0.80
N ASN A 9 -3.45 9.47 0.27
CA ASN A 9 -4.73 9.83 0.88
C ASN A 9 -5.19 8.70 1.78
N LYS A 10 -5.52 9.01 3.02
CA LYS A 10 -6.03 8.02 3.96
C LYS A 10 -7.48 7.70 3.66
N GLN A 11 -7.88 6.47 3.99
CA GLN A 11 -9.28 6.05 3.94
C GLN A 11 -10.07 6.64 5.10
N ALA A 12 -11.39 6.41 5.10
CA ALA A 12 -12.27 6.89 6.15
C ALA A 12 -11.83 6.42 7.54
N ASN A 13 -11.24 5.21 7.63
CA ASN A 13 -10.74 4.66 8.89
C ASN A 13 -9.33 5.16 9.26
N GLY A 14 -8.72 5.99 8.40
CA GLY A 14 -7.40 6.55 8.65
C GLY A 14 -6.25 5.75 8.06
N ASP A 15 -6.51 4.59 7.45
CA ASP A 15 -5.47 3.76 6.88
C ASP A 15 -4.99 4.28 5.52
N HIS A 16 -3.67 4.22 5.29
CA HIS A 16 -3.08 4.42 3.98
C HIS A 16 -2.87 3.04 3.35
N GLU A 17 -3.53 2.78 2.22
CA GLU A 17 -3.48 1.47 1.59
C GLU A 17 -2.23 1.27 0.74
N VAL A 18 -1.61 0.11 0.90
CA VAL A 18 -0.48 -0.33 0.06
C VAL A 18 -1.02 -1.17 -1.09
N HIS A 19 -0.62 -0.83 -2.30
CA HIS A 19 -1.08 -1.48 -3.53
C HIS A 19 0.07 -2.01 -4.37
N LEU A 20 -0.19 -3.11 -5.08
CA LEU A 20 0.66 -3.53 -6.19
C LEU A 20 0.44 -2.59 -7.39
N ASN A 21 1.44 -2.48 -8.25
CA ASN A 21 1.37 -1.61 -9.42
C ASN A 21 0.30 -2.01 -10.43
N ASP A 22 -0.19 -3.24 -10.38
CA ASP A 22 -1.25 -3.72 -11.26
C ASP A 22 -2.61 -3.84 -10.57
N CYS A 23 -2.76 -3.25 -9.39
CA CYS A 23 -4.02 -3.27 -8.66
C CYS A 23 -5.09 -2.46 -9.40
N ARG A 24 -6.31 -3.01 -9.48
CA ARG A 24 -7.42 -2.31 -10.15
C ARG A 24 -7.82 -1.01 -9.44
N TYR A 25 -7.47 -0.88 -8.16
CA TYR A 25 -7.74 0.33 -7.36
C TYR A 25 -6.49 1.17 -7.18
N PHE A 26 -5.55 1.04 -8.10
CA PHE A 26 -4.28 1.76 -8.05
C PHE A 26 -4.51 3.27 -8.06
N PRO A 27 -3.96 4.02 -7.09
CA PRO A 27 -4.20 5.47 -7.04
C PRO A 27 -3.54 6.20 -8.20
N ASP A 28 -4.04 7.40 -8.52
CA ASP A 28 -3.44 8.27 -9.52
C ASP A 28 -2.00 8.62 -9.13
N ALA A 29 -1.20 8.99 -10.12
CA ALA A 29 0.22 9.28 -9.93
C ALA A 29 0.46 10.33 -8.83
N ASP A 30 -0.41 11.33 -8.74
CA ASP A 30 -0.27 12.41 -7.76
C ASP A 30 -0.65 11.96 -6.35
N ASN A 31 -1.34 10.83 -6.22
CA ASN A 31 -1.89 10.35 -4.96
C ASN A 31 -1.20 9.10 -4.45
N ARG A 32 -0.06 8.73 -5.03
CA ARG A 32 0.66 7.54 -4.62
C ARG A 32 2.14 7.83 -4.37
N LYS A 33 2.72 7.07 -3.43
CA LYS A 33 4.15 7.13 -3.14
C LYS A 33 4.76 5.77 -3.44
N TYR A 34 5.83 5.75 -4.24
CA TYR A 34 6.54 4.52 -4.53
C TYR A 34 7.28 4.02 -3.29
N LEU A 35 7.07 2.75 -2.94
CA LEU A 35 7.70 2.14 -1.77
C LEU A 35 8.96 1.36 -2.13
N GLY A 36 9.04 0.84 -3.34
CA GLY A 36 10.14 0.01 -3.78
C GLY A 36 9.66 -1.34 -4.28
N GLN A 37 10.60 -2.23 -4.54
CA GLN A 37 10.31 -3.60 -4.97
C GLN A 37 10.49 -4.54 -3.79
N PHE A 38 9.52 -5.42 -3.58
CA PHE A 38 9.52 -6.37 -2.47
C PHE A 38 9.00 -7.71 -2.93
N ASP A 39 9.39 -8.78 -2.24
CA ASP A 39 8.93 -10.13 -2.54
C ASP A 39 7.53 -10.41 -2.01
N ASN A 40 7.06 -9.59 -1.05
CA ASN A 40 5.76 -9.78 -0.43
C ASN A 40 5.21 -8.44 0.06
N CYS A 41 3.92 -8.41 0.34
CA CYS A 41 3.26 -7.18 0.78
C CYS A 41 3.62 -6.81 2.22
N ALA A 42 3.99 -7.77 3.06
CA ALA A 42 4.34 -7.48 4.45
C ALA A 42 5.52 -6.53 4.54
N ASP A 43 6.55 -6.75 3.72
CA ASP A 43 7.72 -5.89 3.67
C ASP A 43 7.36 -4.50 3.12
N ALA A 44 6.47 -4.45 2.13
CA ALA A 44 6.01 -3.18 1.58
C ALA A 44 5.23 -2.37 2.61
N VAL A 45 4.35 -3.02 3.37
CA VAL A 45 3.59 -2.35 4.44
C VAL A 45 4.54 -1.83 5.51
N LYS A 46 5.55 -2.62 5.87
CA LYS A 46 6.57 -2.20 6.83
C LYS A 46 7.32 -0.95 6.36
N GLU A 47 7.65 -0.90 5.07
CA GLU A 47 8.30 0.28 4.49
C GLU A 47 7.36 1.49 4.53
N SER A 48 6.08 1.28 4.20
CA SER A 48 5.08 2.34 4.22
C SER A 48 4.93 2.95 5.61
N LYS A 49 5.02 2.13 6.65
CA LYS A 49 4.85 2.59 8.04
C LYS A 49 5.95 3.55 8.49
N LYS A 50 7.05 3.63 7.78
CA LYS A 50 8.10 4.63 8.06
C LYS A 50 7.62 6.04 7.73
N THR A 51 6.69 6.18 6.80
CA THR A 51 6.13 7.48 6.39
C THR A 51 4.71 7.65 6.93
N TYR A 52 3.89 6.62 6.80
CA TYR A 52 2.50 6.61 7.26
C TYR A 52 2.35 5.49 8.26
N SER A 53 2.40 5.82 9.55
CA SER A 53 2.38 4.82 10.62
C SER A 53 1.13 3.93 10.57
N GLN A 54 0.02 4.47 10.07
CA GLN A 54 -1.22 3.72 9.91
C GLN A 54 -1.34 3.26 8.45
N SER A 55 -0.55 2.24 8.09
CA SER A 55 -0.58 1.63 6.75
C SER A 55 -1.15 0.23 6.82
N ASN A 56 -1.86 -0.16 5.75
CA ASN A 56 -2.50 -1.45 5.65
C ASN A 56 -2.46 -1.92 4.19
N GLY A 57 -2.49 -3.23 3.96
CA GLY A 57 -2.54 -3.77 2.62
C GLY A 57 -3.91 -3.60 1.99
N CYS A 58 -3.94 -3.37 0.68
CA CYS A 58 -5.19 -3.31 -0.07
C CYS A 58 -5.89 -4.67 -0.02
N LYS A 59 -7.17 -4.68 0.29
CA LYS A 59 -7.96 -5.92 0.38
C LYS A 59 -7.95 -6.70 -0.93
N THR A 60 -7.89 -6.01 -2.07
CA THR A 60 -7.97 -6.64 -3.38
C THR A 60 -6.62 -7.17 -3.85
N CYS A 61 -5.54 -6.38 -3.79
CA CYS A 61 -4.26 -6.80 -4.33
C CYS A 61 -3.28 -7.28 -3.26
N CYS A 62 -3.52 -6.97 -2.00
CA CYS A 62 -2.68 -7.42 -0.89
C CYS A 62 -3.54 -8.00 0.24
N PRO A 63 -4.38 -9.01 -0.06
CA PRO A 63 -5.35 -9.51 0.92
C PRO A 63 -4.68 -10.11 2.16
N SER A 64 -3.52 -10.72 2.02
CA SER A 64 -2.79 -11.31 3.15
C SER A 64 -2.29 -10.25 4.14
N CYS A 65 -2.21 -9.00 3.72
CA CYS A 65 -1.72 -7.88 4.54
C CYS A 65 -2.85 -6.94 4.98
N HIS A 66 -4.08 -7.26 4.61
CA HIS A 66 -5.25 -6.47 5.00
C HIS A 66 -5.74 -6.94 6.36
N THR A 67 -5.77 -6.04 7.35
CA THR A 67 -6.09 -6.41 8.74
C THR A 67 -7.39 -5.81 9.25
N SER A 68 -8.12 -5.05 8.45
CA SER A 68 -9.37 -4.43 8.92
C SER A 68 -10.40 -4.29 7.83
#